data_ff76be31f4d6df723da245f39193949d
#
_entry.id   ff76be31f4d6df723da245f39193949d
#
_cell.length_a   1.000
_cell.length_b   1.000
_cell.length_c   1.000
_cell.angle_alpha   90.00
_cell.angle_beta   90.00
_cell.angle_gamma   90.00
#
_symmetry.space_group_name_H-M   'P 1'
#
loop_
_entity.id
_entity.type
_entity.pdbx_description
1 polymer ?
#
loop_
_entity_poly.entity_id
_entity_poly.type
_entity_poly.pdbx_seq_one_letter_code
_entity_poly.pdbx_strand_id
1 'polypeptide(L)'
;MKKLKHSILSLLLLMGACIVSCSNDDGQTSSTDPDEVGGESFTIPVSSLRLRDPFILVDKKTSMYYLHFNNNLKIRVYKSKDLSTWKDEGYSFIAKTDFWGQQDFWAPDVYEYEGRYYLFATFSNAGVKRGTSILVSDSPKGPFTPLVNKAITPSGWMCLDG
;
A
#
# COMPACT_ATOMS: atom_id res chain seq x y z
N MET A 1 -14.75 -39.39 -35.97
CA MET A 1 -16.14 -39.72 -36.34
C MET A 1 -17.04 -39.56 -35.12
N LYS A 2 -18.23 -38.97 -35.27
CA LYS A 2 -19.35 -38.71 -34.36
C LYS A 2 -19.16 -37.43 -33.52
N LYS A 3 -19.99 -36.49 -33.69
CA LYS A 3 -21.25 -36.01 -34.24
C LYS A 3 -21.71 -34.87 -33.33
N LEU A 4 -21.77 -33.74 -33.95
CA LEU A 4 -22.46 -32.49 -33.65
C LEU A 4 -23.93 -32.75 -33.23
N LYS A 5 -24.41 -32.09 -32.17
CA LYS A 5 -25.85 -31.85 -32.05
C LYS A 5 -26.09 -30.40 -31.63
N HIS A 6 -26.66 -29.68 -32.58
CA HIS A 6 -27.34 -28.40 -32.42
C HIS A 6 -28.62 -28.58 -31.64
N SER A 7 -29.01 -27.63 -30.81
CA SER A 7 -30.41 -27.39 -30.54
C SER A 7 -30.67 -25.88 -30.46
N ILE A 8 -31.58 -25.52 -31.29
CA ILE A 8 -32.06 -24.19 -31.67
C ILE A 8 -33.32 -23.87 -30.83
N LEU A 9 -33.50 -22.59 -30.56
CA LEU A 9 -34.76 -21.85 -30.54
C LEU A 9 -35.63 -21.88 -29.26
N SER A 10 -35.80 -20.73 -28.62
CA SER A 10 -37.13 -20.10 -28.55
C SER A 10 -37.03 -18.61 -28.19
N LEU A 11 -37.48 -17.83 -29.14
CA LEU A 11 -37.78 -16.40 -29.09
C LEU A 11 -39.17 -16.23 -28.45
N LEU A 12 -39.30 -15.39 -27.43
CA LEU A 12 -40.59 -14.84 -27.04
C LEU A 12 -40.48 -13.34 -26.79
N LEU A 13 -41.04 -12.63 -27.72
CA LEU A 13 -41.33 -11.21 -27.76
C LEU A 13 -42.59 -10.95 -26.92
N LEU A 14 -42.54 -10.05 -25.93
CA LEU A 14 -43.73 -9.43 -25.37
C LEU A 14 -43.53 -7.93 -25.27
N MET A 15 -44.21 -7.24 -26.17
CA MET A 15 -44.48 -5.80 -26.11
C MET A 15 -45.51 -5.53 -25.02
N GLY A 16 -45.31 -4.52 -24.24
CA GLY A 16 -46.29 -3.94 -23.30
C GLY A 16 -46.05 -2.44 -23.17
N ALA A 17 -47.04 -1.68 -23.54
CA ALA A 17 -47.00 -0.26 -23.86
C ALA A 17 -46.97 0.68 -22.67
N CYS A 18 -46.54 1.88 -22.96
CA CYS A 18 -46.53 3.16 -22.24
C CYS A 18 -47.67 3.47 -21.29
N ILE A 19 -47.31 4.11 -20.15
CA ILE A 19 -48.06 5.27 -19.69
C ILE A 19 -47.08 6.32 -19.17
N VAL A 20 -47.07 7.49 -19.82
CA VAL A 20 -46.45 8.73 -19.38
C VAL A 20 -47.42 9.37 -18.35
N SER A 21 -46.93 9.64 -17.16
CA SER A 21 -47.58 10.57 -16.24
C SER A 21 -46.50 11.51 -15.71
N CYS A 22 -46.55 12.76 -16.17
CA CYS A 22 -45.83 13.88 -15.57
C CYS A 22 -46.58 14.35 -14.34
N SER A 23 -45.88 14.42 -13.22
CA SER A 23 -46.26 15.36 -12.14
C SER A 23 -44.95 15.87 -11.54
N ASN A 24 -44.76 17.18 -11.63
CA ASN A 24 -43.71 17.92 -10.93
C ASN A 24 -43.99 17.83 -9.43
N ASP A 25 -42.96 17.45 -8.68
CA ASP A 25 -42.89 17.79 -7.27
C ASP A 25 -41.43 17.96 -6.88
N ASP A 26 -41.09 19.15 -6.40
CA ASP A 26 -39.78 19.54 -5.92
C ASP A 26 -39.48 18.82 -4.60
N GLY A 27 -38.80 17.70 -4.67
CA GLY A 27 -38.34 16.95 -3.51
C GLY A 27 -36.89 16.54 -3.71
N GLN A 28 -35.99 17.24 -3.04
CA GLN A 28 -34.57 16.94 -2.95
C GLN A 28 -34.40 15.55 -2.28
N THR A 29 -34.36 14.50 -3.08
CA THR A 29 -33.99 13.16 -2.62
C THR A 29 -32.52 12.93 -2.93
N SER A 30 -31.70 12.89 -1.89
CA SER A 30 -30.37 12.34 -1.96
C SER A 30 -30.47 10.91 -2.47
N SER A 31 -30.06 10.68 -3.71
CA SER A 31 -29.86 9.35 -4.25
C SER A 31 -28.66 8.72 -3.53
N THR A 32 -28.92 7.95 -2.50
CA THR A 32 -27.97 6.97 -2.01
C THR A 32 -27.92 5.85 -3.04
N ASP A 33 -26.88 5.84 -3.85
CA ASP A 33 -26.56 4.74 -4.75
C ASP A 33 -26.30 3.48 -3.89
N PRO A 34 -27.00 2.35 -4.08
CA PRO A 34 -26.84 1.16 -3.24
C PRO A 34 -25.58 0.34 -3.50
N ASP A 35 -24.65 0.79 -4.34
CA ASP A 35 -23.43 0.08 -4.73
C ASP A 35 -22.14 0.65 -4.15
N GLU A 36 -22.15 1.44 -3.08
CA GLU A 36 -20.93 1.68 -2.29
C GLU A 36 -20.61 0.46 -1.41
N VAL A 37 -20.19 -0.61 -2.05
CA VAL A 37 -19.37 -1.64 -1.40
C VAL A 37 -18.11 -0.94 -0.92
N GLY A 38 -17.93 -0.80 0.38
CA GLY A 38 -16.92 -0.08 1.14
C GLY A 38 -15.58 0.14 0.46
N GLY A 39 -15.50 1.14 -0.41
CA GLY A 39 -14.28 1.52 -1.11
C GLY A 39 -13.25 2.07 -0.14
N GLU A 40 -11.96 1.74 -0.35
CA GLU A 40 -10.87 2.28 0.45
C GLU A 40 -10.88 3.82 0.39
N SER A 41 -10.91 4.47 1.55
CA SER A 41 -10.89 5.93 1.66
C SER A 41 -9.47 6.47 1.66
N PHE A 42 -9.14 7.37 0.72
CA PHE A 42 -7.87 8.08 0.60
C PHE A 42 -8.11 9.55 0.97
N THR A 43 -7.84 9.91 2.21
CA THR A 43 -8.26 11.21 2.78
C THR A 43 -7.13 12.15 3.15
N ILE A 44 -5.88 11.69 3.12
CA ILE A 44 -4.72 12.48 3.50
C ILE A 44 -4.16 13.18 2.24
N PRO A 45 -4.31 14.50 2.07
CA PRO A 45 -3.77 15.17 0.91
C PRO A 45 -2.24 15.27 1.01
N VAL A 46 -1.53 15.15 -0.12
CA VAL A 46 -0.07 15.27 -0.17
C VAL A 46 0.42 16.60 0.43
N SER A 47 -0.33 17.66 0.27
CA SER A 47 -0.01 18.98 0.80
C SER A 47 0.06 19.06 2.34
N SER A 48 -0.55 18.11 3.04
CA SER A 48 -0.50 18.02 4.51
C SER A 48 0.70 17.23 5.02
N LEU A 49 1.39 16.48 4.15
CA LEU A 49 2.51 15.65 4.55
C LEU A 49 3.74 16.50 4.90
N ARG A 50 4.36 16.20 6.03
CA ARG A 50 5.62 16.77 6.50
C ARG A 50 6.51 15.61 6.90
N LEU A 51 7.26 15.10 5.93
CA LEU A 51 8.06 13.88 6.05
C LEU A 51 9.53 14.21 5.88
N ARG A 52 10.36 13.38 6.48
CA ARG A 52 11.80 13.37 6.27
C ARG A 52 12.20 12.05 5.64
N ASP A 53 13.05 12.13 4.63
CA ASP A 53 13.61 11.00 3.88
C ASP A 53 12.51 9.99 3.44
N PRO A 54 11.45 10.46 2.74
CA PRO A 54 10.39 9.57 2.29
C PRO A 54 10.81 8.82 1.03
N PHE A 55 10.43 7.55 0.93
CA PHE A 55 10.60 6.73 -0.28
C PHE A 55 9.24 6.30 -0.84
N ILE A 56 9.07 6.39 -2.15
CA ILE A 56 7.85 5.93 -2.83
C ILE A 56 8.17 4.68 -3.66
N LEU A 57 7.65 3.55 -3.24
CA LEU A 57 7.58 2.34 -4.04
C LEU A 57 6.43 2.44 -5.03
N VAL A 58 6.72 2.28 -6.32
CA VAL A 58 5.71 2.10 -7.37
C VAL A 58 5.47 0.60 -7.52
N ASP A 59 4.38 0.10 -6.93
CA ASP A 59 4.08 -1.32 -6.99
C ASP A 59 3.19 -1.65 -8.20
N LYS A 60 3.79 -2.25 -9.23
CA LYS A 60 3.10 -2.63 -10.46
C LYS A 60 2.06 -3.75 -10.24
N LYS A 61 2.27 -4.60 -9.25
CA LYS A 61 1.40 -5.74 -8.96
C LYS A 61 0.03 -5.28 -8.44
N THR A 62 0.03 -4.27 -7.58
CA THR A 62 -1.22 -3.69 -7.03
C THR A 62 -1.68 -2.44 -7.75
N SER A 63 -0.87 -1.89 -8.69
CA SER A 63 -1.09 -0.59 -9.34
C SER A 63 -1.25 0.55 -8.34
N MET A 64 -0.48 0.50 -7.25
CA MET A 64 -0.50 1.46 -6.14
C MET A 64 0.87 2.04 -5.88
N TYR A 65 0.88 3.17 -5.18
CA TYR A 65 2.07 3.81 -4.62
C TYR A 65 2.10 3.57 -3.12
N TYR A 66 3.26 3.19 -2.60
CA TYR A 66 3.49 3.01 -1.17
C TYR A 66 4.59 3.96 -0.70
N LEU A 67 4.24 4.87 0.18
CA LEU A 67 5.14 5.89 0.73
C LEU A 67 5.64 5.43 2.09
N HIS A 68 6.90 5.04 2.14
CA HIS A 68 7.58 4.65 3.37
C HIS A 68 8.38 5.82 3.94
N PHE A 69 8.34 5.99 5.25
CA PHE A 69 9.08 7.05 5.92
C PHE A 69 9.33 6.71 7.38
N ASN A 70 10.33 7.35 7.97
CA ASN A 70 10.59 7.19 9.39
C ASN A 70 9.51 7.90 10.22
N ASN A 71 9.11 7.28 11.31
CA ASN A 71 8.19 7.85 12.28
C ASN A 71 8.68 7.46 13.68
N ASN A 72 9.57 8.27 14.25
CA ASN A 72 10.30 7.94 15.47
C ASN A 72 11.11 6.63 15.32
N LEU A 73 10.88 5.65 16.18
CA LEU A 73 11.55 4.34 16.15
C LEU A 73 10.71 3.28 15.42
N LYS A 74 10.08 3.68 14.32
CA LYS A 74 9.24 2.83 13.46
C LYS A 74 9.32 3.33 12.04
N ILE A 75 8.97 2.50 11.08
CA ILE A 75 8.77 2.89 9.68
C ILE A 75 7.28 2.82 9.39
N ARG A 76 6.72 3.94 8.95
CA ARG A 76 5.30 4.05 8.60
C ARG A 76 5.12 3.92 7.11
N VAL A 77 3.92 3.50 6.69
CA VAL A 77 3.58 3.40 5.29
C VAL A 77 2.21 3.98 5.01
N TYR A 78 2.14 4.79 3.96
CA TYR A 78 0.91 5.26 3.36
C TYR A 78 0.74 4.66 1.98
N LYS A 79 -0.51 4.54 1.51
CA LYS A 79 -0.85 4.04 0.18
C LYS A 79 -1.62 5.10 -0.60
N SER A 80 -1.37 5.18 -1.91
CA SER A 80 -2.07 6.08 -2.83
C SER A 80 -2.33 5.43 -4.19
N LYS A 81 -3.35 5.93 -4.88
CA LYS A 81 -3.64 5.60 -6.28
C LYS A 81 -3.08 6.64 -7.26
N ASP A 82 -2.91 7.88 -6.81
CA ASP A 82 -2.75 9.06 -7.66
C ASP A 82 -1.63 10.01 -7.21
N LEU A 83 -0.90 9.68 -6.13
CA LEU A 83 0.11 10.51 -5.47
C LEU A 83 -0.43 11.80 -4.84
N SER A 84 -1.71 12.11 -5.01
CA SER A 84 -2.35 13.34 -4.51
C SER A 84 -3.00 13.12 -3.17
N THR A 85 -3.66 11.97 -3.01
CA THR A 85 -4.36 11.57 -1.78
C THR A 85 -3.84 10.22 -1.27
N TRP A 86 -3.69 10.13 0.03
CA TRP A 86 -3.06 9.01 0.71
C TRP A 86 -3.98 8.40 1.77
N LYS A 87 -3.80 7.12 2.00
CA LYS A 87 -4.38 6.36 3.11
C LYS A 87 -3.27 5.86 4.02
N ASP A 88 -3.45 6.03 5.31
CA ASP A 88 -2.55 5.47 6.32
C ASP A 88 -2.77 3.95 6.44
N GLU A 89 -1.73 3.17 6.17
CA GLU A 89 -1.72 1.71 6.31
C GLU A 89 -1.03 1.24 7.62
N GLY A 90 -0.63 2.19 8.47
CA GLY A 90 0.03 1.91 9.75
C GLY A 90 1.55 1.83 9.63
N TYR A 91 2.15 0.86 10.30
CA TYR A 91 3.60 0.71 10.35
C TYR A 91 4.05 -0.47 9.51
N SER A 92 4.96 -0.22 8.56
CA SER A 92 5.58 -1.27 7.77
C SER A 92 6.66 -2.03 8.55
N PHE A 93 7.30 -1.38 9.54
CA PHE A 93 8.24 -2.01 10.44
C PHE A 93 8.15 -1.44 11.86
N ILE A 94 8.13 -2.35 12.84
CA ILE A 94 8.27 -2.06 14.27
C ILE A 94 9.35 -3.00 14.80
N ALA A 95 10.44 -2.44 15.34
CA ALA A 95 11.50 -3.25 15.91
C ALA A 95 11.01 -4.02 17.14
N LYS A 96 11.34 -5.31 17.18
CA LYS A 96 11.24 -6.10 18.40
C LYS A 96 12.38 -5.71 19.36
N THR A 97 12.24 -6.05 20.62
CA THR A 97 13.23 -5.73 21.67
C THR A 97 14.59 -6.41 21.44
N ASP A 98 14.61 -7.52 20.71
CA ASP A 98 15.80 -8.27 20.34
C ASP A 98 16.43 -7.83 19.01
N PHE A 99 15.82 -6.87 18.31
CA PHE A 99 16.42 -6.34 17.08
C PHE A 99 17.68 -5.55 17.40
N TRP A 100 18.74 -5.76 16.64
CA TRP A 100 20.05 -5.14 16.90
C TRP A 100 20.01 -3.60 16.87
N GLY A 101 19.17 -3.01 15.99
CA GLY A 101 19.02 -1.57 15.80
C GLY A 101 17.85 -1.04 16.60
N GLN A 102 18.11 -0.25 17.62
CA GLN A 102 17.09 0.34 18.49
C GLN A 102 17.02 1.86 18.36
N GLN A 103 17.83 2.45 17.47
CA GLN A 103 17.94 3.88 17.24
C GLN A 103 18.10 4.17 15.75
N ASP A 104 17.93 5.43 15.35
CA ASP A 104 18.23 5.93 13.99
C ASP A 104 17.51 5.15 12.88
N PHE A 105 16.19 5.07 12.96
CA PHE A 105 15.37 4.43 11.92
C PHE A 105 15.22 5.37 10.72
N TRP A 106 16.26 5.47 9.86
CA TRP A 106 16.36 6.51 8.86
C TRP A 106 16.36 5.97 7.43
N ALA A 107 15.90 6.85 6.52
CA ALA A 107 15.97 6.69 5.06
C ALA A 107 15.56 5.28 4.59
N PRO A 108 14.29 4.88 4.80
CA PRO A 108 13.82 3.59 4.31
C PRO A 108 13.65 3.62 2.80
N ASP A 109 14.34 2.75 2.07
CA ASP A 109 14.14 2.48 0.64
C ASP A 109 13.52 1.09 0.46
N VAL A 110 12.54 0.97 -0.44
CA VAL A 110 11.83 -0.30 -0.65
C VAL A 110 11.84 -0.70 -2.12
N TYR A 111 12.26 -1.92 -2.40
CA TYR A 111 12.33 -2.47 -3.74
C TYR A 111 11.61 -3.82 -3.81
N GLU A 112 10.97 -4.09 -4.95
CA GLU A 112 10.46 -5.41 -5.28
C GLU A 112 11.54 -6.19 -6.03
N TYR A 113 11.74 -7.44 -5.64
CA TYR A 113 12.60 -8.39 -6.33
C TYR A 113 12.06 -9.82 -6.18
N GLU A 114 11.88 -10.49 -7.30
CA GLU A 114 11.37 -11.87 -7.36
C GLU A 114 10.08 -12.12 -6.54
N GLY A 115 9.15 -11.16 -6.61
CA GLY A 115 7.85 -11.24 -5.97
C GLY A 115 7.84 -10.92 -4.47
N ARG A 116 8.98 -10.56 -3.91
CA ARG A 116 9.12 -10.11 -2.51
C ARG A 116 9.57 -8.67 -2.43
N TYR A 117 9.35 -8.06 -1.28
CA TYR A 117 9.71 -6.67 -1.03
C TYR A 117 10.86 -6.60 -0.02
N TYR A 118 11.86 -5.79 -0.34
CA TYR A 118 13.05 -5.61 0.47
C TYR A 118 13.15 -4.16 0.89
N LEU A 119 13.19 -3.91 2.19
CA LEU A 119 13.36 -2.59 2.76
C LEU A 119 14.78 -2.46 3.30
N PHE A 120 15.49 -1.46 2.81
CA PHE A 120 16.80 -1.04 3.28
C PHE A 120 16.61 0.17 4.18
N ALA A 121 17.23 0.17 5.34
CA ALA A 121 17.19 1.34 6.22
C ALA A 121 18.42 1.36 7.13
N THR A 122 18.76 2.56 7.57
CA THR A 122 19.80 2.80 8.57
C THR A 122 19.24 2.58 9.96
N PHE A 123 20.04 1.91 10.79
CA PHE A 123 19.79 1.72 12.22
C PHE A 123 21.07 1.87 13.01
N SER A 124 20.93 2.10 14.32
CA SER A 124 22.04 2.03 15.29
C SER A 124 21.55 1.51 16.64
N ASN A 125 22.47 1.39 17.56
CA ASN A 125 22.18 1.09 18.97
C ASN A 125 23.24 1.73 19.86
N ALA A 126 23.02 1.75 21.16
CA ALA A 126 24.00 2.23 22.12
C ALA A 126 25.35 1.50 21.96
N GLY A 127 26.42 2.24 21.68
CA GLY A 127 27.76 1.67 21.44
C GLY A 127 27.94 0.96 20.10
N VAL A 128 26.91 0.92 19.22
CA VAL A 128 27.00 0.32 17.89
C VAL A 128 26.84 1.41 16.82
N LYS A 129 27.80 1.48 15.88
CA LYS A 129 27.77 2.44 14.79
C LYS A 129 26.55 2.21 13.89
N ARG A 130 26.12 3.30 13.23
CA ARG A 130 25.09 3.22 12.21
C ARG A 130 25.47 2.24 11.11
N GLY A 131 24.52 1.45 10.71
CA GLY A 131 24.66 0.51 9.61
C GLY A 131 23.33 0.21 8.97
N THR A 132 23.36 -0.32 7.75
CA THR A 132 22.18 -0.68 6.99
C THR A 132 21.73 -2.09 7.32
N SER A 133 20.43 -2.29 7.48
CA SER A 133 19.80 -3.62 7.48
C SER A 133 18.91 -3.80 6.27
N ILE A 134 18.76 -5.06 5.86
CA ILE A 134 17.75 -5.49 4.89
C ILE A 134 16.61 -6.16 5.68
N LEU A 135 15.41 -5.67 5.46
CA LEU A 135 14.17 -6.25 5.97
C LEU A 135 13.38 -6.79 4.78
N VAL A 136 12.57 -7.81 4.99
CA VAL A 136 11.85 -8.48 3.92
C VAL A 136 10.38 -8.69 4.27
N SER A 137 9.51 -8.60 3.26
CA SER A 137 8.07 -8.86 3.36
C SER A 137 7.53 -9.46 2.06
N ASP A 138 6.41 -10.17 2.14
CA ASP A 138 5.64 -10.64 0.98
C ASP A 138 4.60 -9.58 0.54
N SER A 139 4.52 -8.45 1.24
CA SER A 139 3.60 -7.35 0.96
C SER A 139 4.33 -6.01 0.84
N PRO A 140 3.94 -5.12 -0.11
CA PRO A 140 4.55 -3.80 -0.26
C PRO A 140 4.38 -2.90 0.96
N LYS A 141 3.37 -3.14 1.78
CA LYS A 141 3.11 -2.39 3.01
C LYS A 141 3.70 -3.02 4.28
N GLY A 142 4.38 -4.15 4.16
CA GLY A 142 4.85 -4.91 5.30
C GLY A 142 3.77 -5.86 5.89
N PRO A 143 3.93 -6.36 7.12
CA PRO A 143 5.05 -6.05 8.00
C PRO A 143 6.39 -6.61 7.48
N PHE A 144 7.42 -5.79 7.56
CA PHE A 144 8.79 -6.23 7.24
C PHE A 144 9.43 -6.90 8.45
N THR A 145 10.29 -7.88 8.18
CA THR A 145 11.09 -8.57 9.20
C THR A 145 12.55 -8.58 8.79
N PRO A 146 13.51 -8.48 9.73
CA PRO A 146 14.92 -8.53 9.40
C PRO A 146 15.28 -9.82 8.64
N LEU A 147 15.97 -9.69 7.50
CA LEU A 147 16.51 -10.82 6.77
C LEU A 147 17.60 -11.51 7.61
N VAL A 148 18.42 -10.71 8.28
CA VAL A 148 19.35 -11.13 9.33
C VAL A 148 19.32 -10.08 10.45
N ASN A 149 19.45 -10.51 11.71
CA ASN A 149 19.40 -9.58 12.85
C ASN A 149 20.78 -8.94 13.13
N LYS A 150 21.31 -8.24 12.14
CA LYS A 150 22.55 -7.45 12.24
C LYS A 150 22.62 -6.45 11.08
N ALA A 151 23.51 -5.45 11.18
CA ALA A 151 23.88 -4.64 10.03
C ALA A 151 24.56 -5.52 8.95
N ILE A 152 24.24 -5.23 7.68
CA ILE A 152 24.93 -5.85 6.51
C ILE A 152 26.17 -5.07 6.11
N THR A 153 26.30 -3.84 6.58
CA THR A 153 27.47 -2.97 6.35
C THR A 153 28.60 -3.32 7.34
N PRO A 154 29.88 -3.04 6.99
CA PRO A 154 31.01 -3.34 7.87
C PRO A 154 30.89 -2.65 9.23
N SER A 155 31.08 -3.38 10.32
CA SER A 155 30.92 -2.88 11.69
C SER A 155 31.88 -1.72 12.06
N GLY A 156 33.00 -1.60 11.38
CA GLY A 156 33.97 -0.51 11.56
C GLY A 156 33.56 0.80 10.89
N TRP A 157 32.59 0.77 10.01
CA TRP A 157 32.13 1.94 9.24
C TRP A 157 30.93 2.60 9.91
N MET A 158 30.73 3.87 9.62
CA MET A 158 29.49 4.56 9.90
C MET A 158 28.78 4.78 8.57
N CYS A 159 27.72 4.03 8.34
CA CYS A 159 26.98 4.06 7.10
C CYS A 159 25.66 4.79 7.30
N LEU A 160 25.27 5.57 6.32
CA LEU A 160 24.01 6.30 6.22
C LEU A 160 23.36 5.94 4.89
N ASP A 161 22.04 5.95 4.88
CA ASP A 161 21.21 5.76 3.71
C ASP A 161 21.53 4.44 2.99
N GLY A 162 20.68 3.47 3.19
CA GLY A 162 20.91 2.09 2.84
C GLY A 162 20.90 1.75 1.37
#